data_03b76a914aa9ccbf382a6a8fc3f33f88
#
_entry.id   03b76a914aa9ccbf382a6a8fc3f33f88
#
_cell.length_a   1.000
_cell.length_b   1.000
_cell.length_c   1.000
_cell.angle_alpha   90.00
_cell.angle_beta   90.00
_cell.angle_gamma   90.00
#
_symmetry.space_group_name_H-M   'P 1'
#
loop_
_entity.id
_entity.type
_entity.pdbx_description
1 polymer ?
#
loop_
_entity_poly.entity_id
_entity_poly.type
_entity_poly.pdbx_seq_one_letter_code
_entity_poly.pdbx_strand_id
1 'polypeptide(L)'
;TMPIDTGAQMYIDSLDAERQNIFVINSSSSAPLTDILPVLQLVNRNKPEGIQTHLFGYPEYQIYAANNLEEFYEIDTWFYSWFYTNNTLPEAEAFNSKFRKAFSRQMMISYPSFASYGYDMAYYFLKGLATFGTDFSNHLDKIETTPVQMGFKFERVNNWGGFINRKVFFVHLSNDYKVTKIDFDK
;
A
#
# COMPACT_ATOMS: atom_id res chain seq x y z
N THR A 1 -6.87 5.19 34.88
CA THR A 1 -7.70 5.03 33.68
C THR A 1 -8.10 6.41 33.20
N MET A 2 -7.65 6.83 32.02
CA MET A 2 -8.19 8.05 31.40
C MET A 2 -9.69 7.82 31.13
N PRO A 3 -10.54 8.83 31.34
CA PRO A 3 -11.94 8.71 30.96
C PRO A 3 -12.01 8.45 29.46
N ILE A 4 -12.78 7.42 29.08
CA ILE A 4 -13.06 7.11 27.68
C ILE A 4 -13.82 8.29 27.10
N ASP A 5 -13.32 8.85 26.02
CA ASP A 5 -14.04 9.91 25.31
C ASP A 5 -15.39 9.37 24.80
N THR A 6 -16.43 10.20 24.92
CA THR A 6 -17.80 9.84 24.47
C THR A 6 -17.81 9.35 23.01
N GLY A 7 -16.92 9.87 22.16
CA GLY A 7 -16.75 9.42 20.79
C GLY A 7 -16.24 7.99 20.69
N ALA A 8 -15.22 7.62 21.45
CA ALA A 8 -14.68 6.26 21.46
C ALA A 8 -15.70 5.24 22.00
N GLN A 9 -16.47 5.61 23.04
CA GLN A 9 -17.49 4.74 23.61
C GLN A 9 -18.57 4.37 22.59
N MET A 10 -19.03 5.33 21.80
CA MET A 10 -20.03 5.08 20.75
C MET A 10 -19.54 4.02 19.74
N TYR A 11 -18.26 4.06 19.35
CA TYR A 11 -17.68 3.04 18.47
C TYR A 11 -17.57 1.69 19.18
N ILE A 12 -17.14 1.64 20.45
CA ILE A 12 -17.04 0.41 21.24
C ILE A 12 -18.41 -0.28 21.34
N ASP A 13 -19.46 0.48 21.63
CA ASP A 13 -20.83 -0.04 21.75
C ASP A 13 -21.39 -0.58 20.42
N SER A 14 -20.82 -0.19 19.30
CA SER A 14 -21.22 -0.65 17.95
C SER A 14 -20.43 -1.85 17.43
N LEU A 15 -19.41 -2.32 18.17
CA LEU A 15 -18.58 -3.44 17.71
C LEU A 15 -19.35 -4.76 17.73
N ASP A 16 -19.19 -5.53 16.67
CA ASP A 16 -19.70 -6.90 16.56
C ASP A 16 -18.69 -7.88 17.16
N ALA A 17 -19.14 -8.72 18.10
CA ALA A 17 -18.29 -9.70 18.77
C ALA A 17 -18.00 -10.95 17.91
N GLU A 18 -18.82 -11.24 16.89
CA GLU A 18 -18.72 -12.44 16.07
C GLU A 18 -18.06 -12.18 14.71
N ARG A 19 -17.85 -10.90 14.35
CA ARG A 19 -17.32 -10.48 13.05
C ARG A 19 -16.10 -9.58 13.18
N GLN A 20 -15.37 -9.47 12.09
CA GLN A 20 -14.32 -8.46 11.97
C GLN A 20 -14.95 -7.06 11.86
N ASN A 21 -14.43 -6.13 12.63
CA ASN A 21 -14.87 -4.74 12.61
C ASN A 21 -13.87 -3.92 11.80
N ILE A 22 -14.33 -3.33 10.71
CA ILE A 22 -13.48 -2.55 9.80
C ILE A 22 -13.92 -1.10 9.82
N PHE A 23 -13.02 -0.21 10.24
CA PHE A 23 -13.22 1.23 10.16
C PHE A 23 -12.78 1.73 8.80
N VAL A 24 -13.65 2.47 8.12
CA VAL A 24 -13.36 3.13 6.84
C VAL A 24 -13.65 4.61 6.99
N ILE A 25 -12.64 5.45 6.83
CA ILE A 25 -12.82 6.90 6.85
C ILE A 25 -13.27 7.34 5.47
N ASN A 26 -14.36 8.10 5.39
CA ASN A 26 -14.91 8.60 4.11
C ASN A 26 -14.10 9.79 3.56
N SER A 27 -12.77 9.68 3.61
CA SER A 27 -11.85 10.68 3.05
C SER A 27 -10.45 10.11 2.95
N SER A 28 -9.75 10.41 1.85
CA SER A 28 -8.33 10.11 1.69
C SER A 28 -7.41 11.19 2.25
N SER A 29 -7.96 12.31 2.77
CA SER A 29 -7.20 13.44 3.29
C SER A 29 -6.57 13.14 4.66
N SER A 30 -5.46 13.82 4.96
CA SER A 30 -4.75 13.65 6.24
C SER A 30 -5.52 14.21 7.44
N ALA A 31 -6.26 15.30 7.28
CA ALA A 31 -6.92 15.96 8.40
C ALA A 31 -7.95 15.05 9.10
N PRO A 32 -8.98 14.48 8.40
CA PRO A 32 -9.90 13.55 9.04
C PRO A 32 -9.21 12.31 9.60
N LEU A 33 -8.13 11.85 8.99
CA LEU A 33 -7.34 10.73 9.50
C LEU A 33 -6.69 11.10 10.83
N THR A 34 -6.01 12.24 10.91
CA THR A 34 -5.34 12.72 12.12
C THR A 34 -6.33 12.93 13.28
N ASP A 35 -7.53 13.41 12.99
CA ASP A 35 -8.57 13.65 14.00
C ASP A 35 -9.12 12.33 14.56
N ILE A 36 -9.28 11.30 13.73
CA ILE A 36 -9.90 10.04 14.16
C ILE A 36 -8.90 9.04 14.77
N LEU A 37 -7.61 9.09 14.42
CA LEU A 37 -6.61 8.13 14.90
C LEU A 37 -6.58 8.01 16.43
N PRO A 38 -6.56 9.10 17.23
CA PRO A 38 -6.57 9.00 18.68
C PRO A 38 -7.83 8.30 19.22
N VAL A 39 -8.98 8.52 18.56
CA VAL A 39 -10.25 7.88 18.93
C VAL A 39 -10.18 6.39 18.66
N LEU A 40 -9.68 5.97 17.51
CA LEU A 40 -9.51 4.56 17.15
C LEU A 40 -8.49 3.84 18.05
N GLN A 41 -7.43 4.53 18.48
CA GLN A 41 -6.51 4.00 19.49
C GLN A 41 -7.24 3.75 20.84
N LEU A 42 -8.07 4.69 21.28
CA LEU A 42 -8.89 4.49 22.49
C LEU A 42 -9.87 3.33 22.35
N VAL A 43 -10.51 3.19 21.18
CA VAL A 43 -11.37 2.03 20.88
C VAL A 43 -10.55 0.74 20.96
N ASN A 44 -9.39 0.69 20.31
CA ASN A 44 -8.57 -0.51 20.30
C ASN A 44 -8.08 -0.95 21.69
N ARG A 45 -7.76 0.03 22.56
CA ARG A 45 -7.29 -0.23 23.94
C ARG A 45 -8.41 -0.61 24.91
N ASN A 46 -9.65 -0.18 24.68
CA ASN A 46 -10.78 -0.33 25.60
C ASN A 46 -11.86 -1.31 25.09
N LYS A 47 -11.76 -1.81 23.88
CA LYS A 47 -12.69 -2.81 23.34
C LYS A 47 -12.65 -4.10 24.16
N PRO A 48 -13.75 -4.88 24.20
CA PRO A 48 -13.76 -6.18 24.85
C PRO A 48 -12.68 -7.12 24.26
N GLU A 49 -12.15 -7.98 25.13
CA GLU A 49 -11.15 -8.96 24.73
C GLU A 49 -11.70 -9.91 23.66
N GLY A 50 -10.87 -10.25 22.69
CA GLY A 50 -11.24 -11.12 21.56
C GLY A 50 -11.86 -10.41 20.36
N ILE A 51 -12.32 -9.15 20.49
CA ILE A 51 -12.86 -8.39 19.36
C ILE A 51 -11.74 -7.86 18.49
N GLN A 52 -11.81 -8.17 17.19
CA GLN A 52 -10.87 -7.67 16.18
C GLN A 52 -11.39 -6.37 15.54
N THR A 53 -10.50 -5.41 15.42
CA THR A 53 -10.76 -4.12 14.77
C THR A 53 -9.62 -3.78 13.83
N HIS A 54 -9.95 -3.27 12.65
CA HIS A 54 -9.00 -2.90 11.61
C HIS A 54 -9.34 -1.53 11.04
N LEU A 55 -8.34 -0.75 10.69
CA LEU A 55 -8.52 0.44 9.87
C LEU A 55 -8.26 0.09 8.41
N PHE A 56 -9.20 0.39 7.52
CA PHE A 56 -9.00 0.24 6.09
C PHE A 56 -8.96 1.59 5.40
N GLY A 57 -7.87 1.86 4.68
CA GLY A 57 -7.59 3.17 4.12
C GLY A 57 -7.27 3.18 2.63
N TYR A 58 -6.80 4.32 2.20
CA TYR A 58 -6.53 4.70 0.81
C TYR A 58 -5.03 4.65 0.48
N PRO A 59 -4.65 4.71 -0.81
CA PRO A 59 -3.24 4.72 -1.22
C PRO A 59 -2.39 5.80 -0.56
N GLU A 60 -3.01 6.94 -0.21
CA GLU A 60 -2.37 8.08 0.45
C GLU A 60 -1.89 7.74 1.87
N TYR A 61 -2.40 6.68 2.49
CA TYR A 61 -1.98 6.26 3.84
C TYR A 61 -0.49 5.92 3.90
N GLN A 62 0.10 5.44 2.80
CA GLN A 62 1.55 5.24 2.76
C GLN A 62 2.37 6.55 2.88
N ILE A 63 1.78 7.70 2.49
CA ILE A 63 2.40 9.02 2.71
C ILE A 63 2.28 9.40 4.19
N TYR A 64 1.11 9.18 4.76
CA TYR A 64 0.82 9.53 6.15
C TYR A 64 1.50 8.60 7.15
N ALA A 65 1.88 7.39 6.74
CA ALA A 65 2.65 6.46 7.55
C ALA A 65 3.99 7.04 8.03
N ALA A 66 4.55 8.03 7.32
CA ALA A 66 5.77 8.70 7.77
C ALA A 66 5.62 9.40 9.14
N ASN A 67 4.41 9.84 9.49
CA ASN A 67 4.12 10.57 10.72
C ASN A 67 3.20 9.81 11.69
N ASN A 68 2.52 8.74 11.24
CA ASN A 68 1.51 8.03 12.00
C ASN A 68 1.76 6.50 11.98
N LEU A 69 3.02 6.10 11.89
CA LEU A 69 3.36 4.69 11.70
C LEU A 69 3.00 3.84 12.91
N GLU A 70 3.25 4.35 14.12
CA GLU A 70 2.93 3.66 15.38
C GLU A 70 1.43 3.47 15.54
N GLU A 71 0.66 4.52 15.27
CA GLU A 71 -0.80 4.48 15.31
C GLU A 71 -1.35 3.47 14.31
N PHE A 72 -0.80 3.44 13.11
CA PHE A 72 -1.21 2.49 12.07
C PHE A 72 -0.93 1.03 12.47
N TYR A 73 0.20 0.76 13.10
CA TYR A 73 0.49 -0.56 13.64
C TYR A 73 -0.47 -0.93 14.79
N GLU A 74 -0.70 0.00 15.73
CA GLU A 74 -1.56 -0.24 16.89
C GLU A 74 -3.00 -0.57 16.48
N ILE A 75 -3.51 0.09 15.42
CA ILE A 75 -4.90 -0.08 14.95
C ILE A 75 -5.03 -1.23 13.94
N ASP A 76 -3.93 -1.88 13.57
CA ASP A 76 -3.91 -2.94 12.55
C ASP A 76 -4.44 -2.45 11.20
N THR A 77 -3.67 -1.57 10.57
CA THR A 77 -4.11 -0.79 9.41
C THR A 77 -3.86 -1.51 8.10
N TRP A 78 -4.86 -1.47 7.23
CA TRP A 78 -4.82 -1.96 5.87
C TRP A 78 -5.07 -0.82 4.89
N PHE A 79 -4.37 -0.82 3.77
CA PHE A 79 -4.73 0.04 2.65
C PHE A 79 -4.42 -0.64 1.32
N TYR A 80 -5.15 -0.25 0.27
CA TYR A 80 -4.86 -0.69 -1.08
C TYR A 80 -3.95 0.31 -1.78
N SER A 81 -3.13 -0.17 -2.73
CA SER A 81 -2.33 0.70 -3.59
C SER A 81 -1.95 -0.01 -4.89
N TRP A 82 -1.68 0.76 -5.94
CA TRP A 82 -1.11 0.27 -7.19
C TRP A 82 0.42 0.41 -7.23
N PHE A 83 1.00 1.01 -6.21
CA PHE A 83 2.44 1.12 -6.00
C PHE A 83 2.77 1.02 -4.51
N TYR A 84 3.85 0.35 -4.18
CA TYR A 84 4.36 0.29 -2.81
C TYR A 84 5.82 -0.13 -2.82
N THR A 85 6.69 0.69 -2.24
CA THR A 85 8.10 0.38 -2.09
C THR A 85 8.38 -0.05 -0.66
N ASN A 86 8.79 -1.30 -0.49
CA ASN A 86 9.43 -1.70 0.75
C ASN A 86 10.94 -1.50 0.60
N ASN A 87 11.45 -0.44 1.24
CA ASN A 87 12.87 -0.07 1.15
C ASN A 87 13.83 -1.07 1.80
N THR A 88 13.31 -2.03 2.56
CA THR A 88 14.12 -3.10 3.18
C THR A 88 14.33 -4.30 2.26
N LEU A 89 13.66 -4.35 1.12
CA LEU A 89 13.85 -5.43 0.16
C LEU A 89 15.18 -5.26 -0.60
N PRO A 90 15.91 -6.37 -0.87
CA PRO A 90 17.20 -6.33 -1.58
C PRO A 90 17.13 -5.63 -2.95
N GLU A 91 16.02 -5.77 -3.68
CA GLU A 91 15.80 -5.14 -4.98
C GLU A 91 15.72 -3.61 -4.86
N ALA A 92 15.01 -3.12 -3.85
CA ALA A 92 14.89 -1.68 -3.58
C ALA A 92 16.24 -1.09 -3.14
N GLU A 93 16.95 -1.78 -2.25
CA GLU A 93 18.29 -1.37 -1.81
C GLU A 93 19.29 -1.35 -2.98
N ALA A 94 19.28 -2.38 -3.82
CA ALA A 94 20.14 -2.46 -5.00
C ALA A 94 19.83 -1.34 -5.98
N PHE A 95 18.56 -1.04 -6.23
CA PHE A 95 18.15 0.06 -7.09
C PHE A 95 18.59 1.41 -6.51
N ASN A 96 18.34 1.67 -5.22
CA ASN A 96 18.73 2.91 -4.55
C ASN A 96 20.26 3.13 -4.60
N SER A 97 21.03 2.07 -4.41
CA SER A 97 22.49 2.11 -4.49
C SER A 97 22.98 2.44 -5.91
N LYS A 98 22.43 1.76 -6.94
CA LYS A 98 22.75 2.03 -8.35
C LYS A 98 22.37 3.45 -8.76
N PHE A 99 21.19 3.92 -8.36
CA PHE A 99 20.75 5.29 -8.63
C PHE A 99 21.72 6.33 -8.05
N ARG A 100 22.07 6.19 -6.78
CA ARG A 100 23.01 7.07 -6.10
C ARG A 100 24.37 7.10 -6.78
N LYS A 101 24.87 5.94 -7.18
CA LYS A 101 26.16 5.81 -7.92
C LYS A 101 26.10 6.48 -9.29
N ALA A 102 24.99 6.33 -10.02
CA ALA A 102 24.85 6.87 -11.36
C ALA A 102 24.66 8.39 -11.39
N PHE A 103 23.92 8.93 -10.43
CA PHE A 103 23.50 10.33 -10.43
C PHE A 103 24.18 11.19 -9.34
N SER A 104 25.02 10.60 -8.50
CA SER A 104 25.71 11.27 -7.37
C SER A 104 24.78 12.03 -6.42
N ARG A 105 23.51 11.59 -6.33
CA ARG A 105 22.48 12.17 -5.46
C ARG A 105 21.46 11.11 -5.05
N GLN A 106 20.71 11.40 -4.00
CA GLN A 106 19.54 10.60 -3.62
C GLN A 106 18.36 10.88 -4.54
N MET A 107 17.45 9.93 -4.64
CA MET A 107 16.18 10.14 -5.31
C MET A 107 15.36 11.20 -4.57
N MET A 108 14.61 11.97 -5.34
CA MET A 108 13.64 12.90 -4.78
C MET A 108 12.51 12.11 -4.09
N ILE A 109 12.15 12.54 -2.89
CA ILE A 109 11.02 11.93 -2.17
C ILE A 109 9.72 12.33 -2.88
N SER A 110 9.01 11.34 -3.35
CA SER A 110 7.71 11.48 -3.99
C SER A 110 6.92 10.18 -3.86
N TYR A 111 5.59 10.27 -3.94
CA TYR A 111 4.68 9.13 -3.89
C TYR A 111 3.73 9.20 -5.10
N PRO A 112 3.90 8.30 -6.09
CA PRO A 112 4.96 7.31 -6.22
C PRO A 112 6.35 7.92 -6.40
N SER A 113 7.42 7.15 -6.13
CA SER A 113 8.77 7.54 -6.49
C SER A 113 8.93 7.49 -8.01
N PHE A 114 9.09 8.65 -8.66
CA PHE A 114 9.16 8.72 -10.12
C PHE A 114 10.36 7.99 -10.71
N ALA A 115 11.48 7.95 -10.01
CA ALA A 115 12.64 7.19 -10.46
C ALA A 115 12.39 5.68 -10.45
N SER A 116 11.80 5.14 -9.38
CA SER A 116 11.41 3.73 -9.30
C SER A 116 10.32 3.40 -10.30
N TYR A 117 9.34 4.29 -10.47
CA TYR A 117 8.27 4.14 -11.46
C TYR A 117 8.83 4.03 -12.88
N GLY A 118 9.69 4.97 -13.27
CA GLY A 118 10.32 4.96 -14.60
C GLY A 118 11.19 3.74 -14.84
N TYR A 119 11.93 3.30 -13.81
CA TYR A 119 12.73 2.10 -13.87
C TYR A 119 11.86 0.84 -14.09
N ASP A 120 10.84 0.64 -13.28
CA ASP A 120 9.96 -0.51 -13.35
C ASP A 120 9.26 -0.60 -14.71
N MET A 121 8.73 0.53 -15.19
CA MET A 121 8.07 0.62 -16.50
C MET A 121 9.06 0.30 -17.64
N ALA A 122 10.23 0.94 -17.65
CA ALA A 122 11.23 0.71 -18.68
C ALA A 122 11.71 -0.74 -18.67
N TYR A 123 12.00 -1.29 -17.50
CA TYR A 123 12.47 -2.67 -17.36
C TYR A 123 11.44 -3.67 -17.86
N TYR A 124 10.16 -3.50 -17.49
CA TYR A 124 9.08 -4.39 -17.94
C TYR A 124 8.93 -4.39 -19.46
N PHE A 125 8.81 -3.22 -20.08
CA PHE A 125 8.61 -3.13 -21.53
C PHE A 125 9.85 -3.52 -22.33
N LEU A 126 11.05 -3.16 -21.89
CA LEU A 126 12.29 -3.58 -22.55
C LEU A 126 12.49 -5.09 -22.48
N LYS A 127 12.16 -5.72 -21.34
CA LYS A 127 12.18 -7.18 -21.22
C LYS A 127 11.16 -7.84 -22.14
N GLY A 128 9.95 -7.28 -22.23
CA GLY A 128 8.94 -7.76 -23.16
C GLY A 128 9.40 -7.70 -24.61
N LEU A 129 9.94 -6.56 -25.03
CA LEU A 129 10.52 -6.38 -26.37
C LEU A 129 11.69 -7.34 -26.64
N ALA A 130 12.57 -7.53 -25.67
CA ALA A 130 13.72 -8.44 -25.83
C ALA A 130 13.29 -9.91 -25.91
N THR A 131 12.20 -10.29 -25.25
CA THR A 131 11.73 -11.69 -25.20
C THR A 131 10.81 -12.03 -26.38
N PHE A 132 9.88 -11.12 -26.73
CA PHE A 132 8.80 -11.37 -27.69
C PHE A 132 8.86 -10.50 -28.96
N GLY A 133 9.87 -9.62 -29.06
CA GLY A 133 10.00 -8.70 -30.20
C GLY A 133 8.82 -7.74 -30.29
N THR A 134 8.43 -7.42 -31.52
CA THR A 134 7.31 -6.49 -31.80
C THR A 134 5.94 -7.05 -31.40
N ASP A 135 5.84 -8.35 -31.12
CA ASP A 135 4.60 -9.03 -30.71
C ASP A 135 4.41 -9.02 -29.18
N PHE A 136 5.27 -8.36 -28.41
CA PHE A 136 5.24 -8.36 -26.96
C PHE A 136 3.90 -7.95 -26.36
N SER A 137 3.12 -7.11 -27.06
CA SER A 137 1.82 -6.66 -26.62
C SER A 137 0.76 -7.78 -26.49
N ASN A 138 0.97 -8.91 -27.17
CA ASN A 138 0.14 -10.10 -27.07
C ASN A 138 0.62 -11.08 -25.97
N HIS A 139 1.70 -10.74 -25.28
CA HIS A 139 2.36 -11.57 -24.26
C HIS A 139 2.64 -10.81 -22.96
N LEU A 140 1.88 -9.75 -22.68
CA LEU A 140 2.07 -8.93 -21.48
C LEU A 140 1.91 -9.75 -20.18
N ASP A 141 1.05 -10.74 -20.18
CA ASP A 141 0.83 -11.68 -19.09
C ASP A 141 2.01 -12.62 -18.80
N LYS A 142 2.95 -12.76 -19.77
CA LYS A 142 4.11 -13.65 -19.69
C LYS A 142 5.41 -12.91 -19.37
N ILE A 143 5.36 -11.60 -19.20
CA ILE A 143 6.54 -10.80 -18.87
C ILE A 143 6.75 -10.81 -17.36
N GLU A 144 7.65 -11.67 -16.90
CA GLU A 144 8.00 -11.75 -15.49
C GLU A 144 9.10 -10.76 -15.15
N THR A 145 8.85 -9.88 -14.19
CA THR A 145 9.82 -8.93 -13.64
C THR A 145 9.74 -8.90 -12.12
N THR A 146 10.80 -8.43 -11.47
CA THR A 146 10.81 -8.12 -10.04
C THR A 146 10.86 -6.59 -9.89
N PRO A 147 9.71 -5.92 -9.90
CA PRO A 147 9.67 -4.46 -9.82
C PRO A 147 10.02 -3.96 -8.42
N VAL A 148 10.57 -2.77 -8.36
CA VAL A 148 10.93 -2.10 -7.10
C VAL A 148 9.68 -1.57 -6.39
N GLN A 149 8.74 -1.01 -7.12
CA GLN A 149 7.59 -0.30 -6.58
C GLN A 149 6.26 -0.74 -7.19
N MET A 150 6.24 -0.91 -8.51
CA MET A 150 5.03 -1.17 -9.27
C MET A 150 4.61 -2.64 -9.21
N GLY A 151 3.48 -2.95 -9.81
CA GLY A 151 3.09 -4.26 -10.25
C GLY A 151 2.47 -4.17 -11.62
N PHE A 152 2.48 -5.26 -12.36
CA PHE A 152 1.99 -5.29 -13.73
C PHE A 152 0.96 -6.40 -13.91
N LYS A 153 -0.24 -6.02 -14.32
CA LYS A 153 -1.32 -6.88 -14.78
C LYS A 153 -2.08 -6.14 -15.85
N PHE A 154 -1.60 -6.25 -17.08
CA PHE A 154 -2.21 -5.55 -18.19
C PHE A 154 -3.39 -6.36 -18.75
N GLU A 155 -4.52 -5.70 -18.84
CA GLU A 155 -5.72 -6.21 -19.50
C GLU A 155 -6.08 -5.33 -20.69
N ARG A 156 -6.46 -5.96 -21.79
CA ARG A 156 -6.94 -5.22 -22.96
C ARG A 156 -8.33 -4.66 -22.68
N VAL A 157 -8.53 -3.38 -22.95
CA VAL A 157 -9.80 -2.70 -22.67
C VAL A 157 -10.93 -3.22 -23.59
N ASN A 158 -10.59 -3.41 -24.88
CA ASN A 158 -11.47 -4.00 -25.90
C ASN A 158 -10.63 -4.36 -27.13
N ASN A 159 -11.28 -4.89 -28.18
CA ASN A 159 -10.60 -5.30 -29.41
C ASN A 159 -9.85 -4.16 -30.15
N TRP A 160 -10.24 -2.93 -29.95
CA TRP A 160 -9.70 -1.73 -30.60
C TRP A 160 -8.96 -0.79 -29.60
N GLY A 161 -9.12 -1.06 -28.33
CA GLY A 161 -8.51 -0.26 -27.26
C GLY A 161 -7.09 -0.70 -26.91
N GLY A 162 -6.45 0.12 -26.11
CA GLY A 162 -5.17 -0.17 -25.51
C GLY A 162 -5.26 -1.12 -24.32
N PHE A 163 -4.24 -1.08 -23.49
CA PHE A 163 -4.16 -1.86 -22.27
C PHE A 163 -4.28 -0.95 -21.04
N ILE A 164 -4.86 -1.49 -19.98
CA ILE A 164 -4.87 -0.87 -18.67
C ILE A 164 -4.16 -1.78 -17.68
N ASN A 165 -3.30 -1.21 -16.84
CA ASN A 165 -2.72 -1.95 -15.74
C ASN A 165 -3.72 -2.00 -14.57
N ARG A 166 -4.15 -3.21 -14.21
CA ARG A 166 -5.12 -3.45 -13.13
C ARG A 166 -4.48 -3.96 -11.85
N LYS A 167 -3.15 -3.95 -11.78
CA LYS A 167 -2.46 -4.46 -10.60
C LYS A 167 -2.74 -3.59 -9.39
N VAL A 168 -3.19 -4.23 -8.32
CA VAL A 168 -3.42 -3.64 -7.01
C VAL A 168 -2.83 -4.56 -5.96
N PHE A 169 -2.28 -3.97 -4.92
CA PHE A 169 -1.82 -4.66 -3.71
C PHE A 169 -2.64 -4.24 -2.52
N PHE A 170 -2.66 -5.09 -1.50
CA PHE A 170 -2.98 -4.64 -0.17
C PHE A 170 -1.70 -4.59 0.66
N VAL A 171 -1.58 -3.55 1.46
CA VAL A 171 -0.50 -3.37 2.43
C VAL A 171 -1.12 -3.45 3.80
N HIS A 172 -0.57 -4.31 4.63
CA HIS A 172 -0.99 -4.52 6.00
C HIS A 172 0.12 -4.09 6.95
N LEU A 173 -0.19 -3.15 7.81
CA LEU A 173 0.64 -2.76 8.94
C LEU A 173 0.03 -3.41 10.18
N SER A 174 0.56 -4.55 10.57
CA SER A 174 0.00 -5.38 11.63
C SER A 174 0.49 -4.95 13.02
N ASN A 175 -0.31 -5.23 14.02
CA ASN A 175 -0.04 -4.86 15.42
C ASN A 175 1.21 -5.55 16.03
N ASP A 176 1.83 -6.50 15.32
CA ASP A 176 3.13 -7.07 15.66
C ASP A 176 4.32 -6.33 14.98
N TYR A 177 4.06 -5.09 14.52
CA TYR A 177 5.03 -4.19 13.87
C TYR A 177 5.62 -4.73 12.57
N LYS A 178 4.85 -5.51 11.82
CA LYS A 178 5.23 -6.00 10.50
C LYS A 178 4.49 -5.29 9.39
N VAL A 179 5.17 -5.15 8.26
CA VAL A 179 4.57 -4.68 7.01
C VAL A 179 4.51 -5.83 6.03
N THR A 180 3.32 -6.19 5.61
CA THR A 180 3.08 -7.24 4.62
C THR A 180 2.44 -6.67 3.38
N LYS A 181 3.03 -6.92 2.22
CA LYS A 181 2.45 -6.63 0.90
C LYS A 181 1.76 -7.88 0.39
N ILE A 182 0.47 -7.82 0.18
CA ILE A 182 -0.35 -8.94 -0.29
C ILE A 182 -0.71 -8.72 -1.75
N ASP A 183 -0.38 -9.70 -2.55
CA ASP A 183 -0.68 -9.76 -3.97
C ASP A 183 -1.82 -10.75 -4.20
N PHE A 184 -2.96 -10.28 -4.71
CA PHE A 184 -4.15 -11.10 -4.92
C PHE A 184 -4.16 -11.92 -6.21
N ASP A 185 -3.16 -11.72 -7.07
CA ASP A 185 -3.11 -12.35 -8.39
C ASP A 185 -2.22 -13.60 -8.43
N LYS A 186 -1.95 -14.18 -7.26
CA LYS A 186 -1.22 -15.45 -7.15
C LYS A 186 -2.16 -16.61 -6.90
#